data_1b8176cba494243566b9c464d184752c
#
_entry.id   1b8176cba494243566b9c464d184752c
#
_cell.length_a   1.000
_cell.length_b   1.000
_cell.length_c   1.000
_cell.angle_alpha   90.00
_cell.angle_beta   90.00
_cell.angle_gamma   90.00
#
_symmetry.space_group_name_H-M   'P 1'
#
loop_
_entity.id
_entity.type
_entity.pdbx_description
1 polymer ?
#
loop_
_entity_poly.entity_id
_entity_poly.type
_entity_poly.pdbx_seq_one_letter_code
_entity_poly.pdbx_strand_id
1 'polypeptide(L)'
;MQRRHILSFSVVTVLGLVPVATWARPDVISDYVLLAASAGPPGVGIHKTCRESERAITAIFGNSNAATFENCMRQEQTDQAQIAKDWASYPTADRTHCVQPKVYMPSYVEWLTCLEIARDARRMRAENTPTAAAPRRARDSSR
;
A
#
# COMPACT_ATOMS: atom_id res chain seq x y z
N MET A 1 7.41 -84.02 -12.91
CA MET A 1 8.43 -82.97 -12.68
C MET A 1 8.03 -81.75 -13.50
N GLN A 2 7.42 -80.74 -12.83
CA GLN A 2 6.79 -79.60 -13.51
C GLN A 2 7.57 -78.32 -13.12
N ARG A 3 8.32 -77.80 -14.08
CA ARG A 3 9.08 -76.56 -13.89
C ARG A 3 8.12 -75.34 -14.01
N ARG A 4 7.97 -74.61 -12.92
CA ARG A 4 7.23 -73.33 -12.90
C ARG A 4 8.22 -72.22 -13.30
N HIS A 5 7.95 -71.58 -14.44
CA HIS A 5 8.62 -70.31 -14.85
C HIS A 5 7.97 -69.16 -14.14
N ILE A 6 8.73 -68.49 -13.29
CA ILE A 6 8.30 -67.25 -12.63
C ILE A 6 8.68 -66.11 -13.58
N LEU A 7 7.68 -65.47 -14.18
CA LEU A 7 7.85 -64.22 -14.96
C LEU A 7 7.93 -63.05 -13.98
N SER A 8 9.10 -62.45 -13.90
CA SER A 8 9.34 -61.20 -13.14
C SER A 8 8.84 -60.04 -13.96
N PHE A 9 7.75 -59.41 -13.52
CA PHE A 9 7.29 -58.13 -14.09
C PHE A 9 8.03 -56.99 -13.41
N SER A 10 8.95 -56.35 -14.15
CA SER A 10 9.55 -55.08 -13.72
C SER A 10 8.57 -53.95 -13.98
N VAL A 11 8.02 -53.38 -12.91
CA VAL A 11 7.22 -52.17 -12.95
C VAL A 11 8.18 -50.97 -13.06
N VAL A 12 8.28 -50.36 -14.23
CA VAL A 12 8.98 -49.09 -14.43
C VAL A 12 8.03 -48.00 -14.00
N THR A 13 8.26 -47.41 -12.82
CA THR A 13 7.56 -46.24 -12.34
C THR A 13 8.18 -45.01 -13.01
N VAL A 14 7.52 -44.51 -14.04
CA VAL A 14 7.87 -43.22 -14.65
C VAL A 14 7.32 -42.13 -13.73
N LEU A 15 8.18 -41.54 -12.89
CA LEU A 15 7.88 -40.30 -12.17
C LEU A 15 7.80 -39.17 -13.17
N GLY A 16 6.59 -38.85 -13.63
CA GLY A 16 6.30 -37.66 -14.40
C GLY A 16 6.51 -36.42 -13.55
N LEU A 17 7.60 -35.72 -13.75
CA LEU A 17 7.80 -34.34 -13.30
C LEU A 17 6.79 -33.46 -14.05
N VAL A 18 5.65 -33.17 -13.40
CA VAL A 18 4.72 -32.15 -13.86
C VAL A 18 5.39 -30.80 -13.58
N PRO A 19 5.74 -29.97 -14.60
CA PRO A 19 6.17 -28.62 -14.33
C PRO A 19 4.98 -27.87 -13.73
N VAL A 20 5.06 -27.52 -12.46
CA VAL A 20 4.14 -26.58 -11.83
C VAL A 20 4.42 -25.25 -12.47
N ALA A 21 3.67 -24.92 -13.53
CA ALA A 21 3.64 -23.58 -14.09
C ALA A 21 3.07 -22.67 -13.00
N THR A 22 3.94 -22.07 -12.22
CA THR A 22 3.59 -20.98 -11.32
C THR A 22 3.13 -19.82 -12.18
N TRP A 23 1.82 -19.67 -12.25
CA TRP A 23 1.18 -18.48 -12.82
C TRP A 23 1.39 -17.32 -11.82
N ALA A 24 2.64 -16.91 -11.63
CA ALA A 24 2.96 -15.66 -10.99
C ALA A 24 2.44 -14.57 -11.94
N ARG A 25 1.38 -13.89 -11.56
CA ARG A 25 0.97 -12.65 -12.22
C ARG A 25 2.03 -11.61 -11.88
N PRO A 26 2.93 -11.25 -12.80
CA PRO A 26 4.06 -10.37 -12.50
C PRO A 26 3.63 -8.92 -12.22
N ASP A 27 2.41 -8.54 -12.63
CA ASP A 27 2.05 -7.14 -12.76
C ASP A 27 1.70 -6.46 -11.43
N VAL A 28 1.18 -7.19 -10.45
CA VAL A 28 0.72 -6.60 -9.17
C VAL A 28 1.87 -6.42 -8.18
N ILE A 29 2.79 -7.38 -8.13
CA ILE A 29 3.92 -7.35 -7.18
C ILE A 29 4.94 -6.28 -7.57
N SER A 30 5.10 -6.02 -8.87
CA SER A 30 6.08 -5.05 -9.39
C SER A 30 5.77 -3.62 -8.95
N ASP A 31 4.49 -3.23 -8.93
CA ASP A 31 4.09 -1.87 -8.54
C ASP A 31 4.30 -1.59 -7.04
N TYR A 32 4.02 -2.57 -6.18
CA TYR A 32 4.25 -2.42 -4.73
C TYR A 32 5.73 -2.32 -4.37
N VAL A 33 6.57 -3.08 -5.07
CA VAL A 33 8.02 -3.05 -4.86
C VAL A 33 8.61 -1.72 -5.33
N LEU A 34 8.11 -1.16 -6.44
CA LEU A 34 8.58 0.14 -6.94
C LEU A 34 8.22 1.29 -6.00
N LEU A 35 7.01 1.31 -5.44
CA LEU A 35 6.61 2.32 -4.44
C LEU A 35 7.43 2.23 -3.15
N ALA A 36 7.80 1.02 -2.74
CA ALA A 36 8.62 0.81 -1.55
C ALA A 36 10.09 1.24 -1.75
N ALA A 37 10.62 1.10 -2.98
CA ALA A 37 12.00 1.39 -3.32
C ALA A 37 12.22 2.81 -3.83
N SER A 38 11.16 3.56 -4.16
CA SER A 38 11.28 4.92 -4.70
C SER A 38 11.82 5.91 -3.66
N ALA A 39 12.71 6.79 -4.09
CA ALA A 39 13.26 7.87 -3.25
C ALA A 39 12.22 8.96 -2.93
N GLY A 40 11.00 8.88 -3.49
CA GLY A 40 9.94 9.85 -3.30
C GLY A 40 8.59 9.34 -3.83
N PRO A 41 7.52 10.15 -3.70
CA PRO A 41 6.21 9.81 -4.22
C PRO A 41 6.24 9.72 -5.75
N PRO A 42 5.42 8.85 -6.37
CA PRO A 42 5.32 8.78 -7.83
C PRO A 42 4.77 10.08 -8.41
N GLY A 43 5.28 10.47 -9.59
CA GLY A 43 4.75 11.62 -10.33
C GLY A 43 3.36 11.33 -10.91
N VAL A 44 2.44 12.28 -10.80
CA VAL A 44 1.10 12.22 -11.39
C VAL A 44 0.74 13.49 -12.14
N GLY A 45 -0.17 13.37 -13.08
CA GLY A 45 -0.61 14.48 -13.93
C GLY A 45 -1.62 15.41 -13.24
N ILE A 46 -1.19 16.11 -12.19
CA ILE A 46 -2.04 17.04 -11.39
C ILE A 46 -2.75 18.11 -12.25
N HIS A 47 -2.16 18.49 -13.38
CA HIS A 47 -2.78 19.44 -14.30
C HIS A 47 -4.14 18.95 -14.80
N LYS A 48 -4.25 17.65 -15.15
CA LYS A 48 -5.52 17.06 -15.56
C LYS A 48 -6.51 17.05 -14.40
N THR A 49 -6.08 16.58 -13.23
CA THR A 49 -6.91 16.53 -12.01
C THR A 49 -7.47 17.91 -11.67
N CYS A 50 -6.64 18.95 -11.65
CA CYS A 50 -7.08 20.31 -11.34
C CYS A 50 -8.05 20.87 -12.39
N ARG A 51 -7.84 20.58 -13.66
CA ARG A 51 -8.75 21.06 -14.72
C ARG A 51 -10.12 20.38 -14.64
N GLU A 52 -10.17 19.08 -14.38
CA GLU A 52 -11.44 18.37 -14.22
C GLU A 52 -12.17 18.80 -12.94
N SER A 53 -11.45 19.02 -11.86
CA SER A 53 -12.00 19.55 -10.60
C SER A 53 -12.61 20.94 -10.80
N GLU A 54 -11.91 21.86 -11.46
CA GLU A 54 -12.43 23.20 -11.79
C GLU A 54 -13.72 23.11 -12.62
N ARG A 55 -13.75 22.26 -13.66
CA ARG A 55 -14.94 22.05 -14.46
C ARG A 55 -16.12 21.54 -13.64
N ALA A 56 -15.90 20.55 -12.80
CA ALA A 56 -16.93 19.95 -11.98
C ALA A 56 -17.51 20.99 -10.98
N ILE A 57 -16.65 21.75 -10.32
CA ILE A 57 -17.07 22.78 -9.34
C ILE A 57 -17.81 23.91 -10.05
N THR A 58 -17.31 24.38 -11.18
CA THR A 58 -17.97 25.43 -11.99
C THR A 58 -19.35 24.98 -12.48
N ALA A 59 -19.51 23.71 -12.84
CA ALA A 59 -20.80 23.18 -13.27
C ALA A 59 -21.84 23.15 -12.14
N ILE A 60 -21.42 22.98 -10.88
CA ILE A 60 -22.31 22.88 -9.72
C ILE A 60 -22.60 24.25 -9.11
N PHE A 61 -21.58 25.08 -8.96
CA PHE A 61 -21.63 26.32 -8.16
C PHE A 61 -21.46 27.60 -9.00
N GLY A 62 -21.28 27.48 -10.32
CA GLY A 62 -20.92 28.61 -11.17
C GLY A 62 -19.47 29.04 -10.96
N ASN A 63 -19.14 30.23 -11.50
CA ASN A 63 -17.78 30.78 -11.36
C ASN A 63 -17.53 31.27 -9.92
N SER A 64 -17.09 30.37 -9.04
CA SER A 64 -16.65 30.75 -7.71
C SER A 64 -15.13 30.93 -7.67
N ASN A 65 -14.68 32.01 -7.06
CA ASN A 65 -13.25 32.35 -6.94
C ASN A 65 -12.44 31.35 -6.08
N ALA A 66 -13.10 30.45 -5.36
CA ALA A 66 -12.45 29.53 -4.43
C ALA A 66 -11.86 28.28 -5.10
N ALA A 67 -12.33 27.93 -6.29
CA ALA A 67 -11.97 26.68 -6.98
C ALA A 67 -11.30 26.96 -8.32
N THR A 68 -10.34 27.86 -8.34
CA THR A 68 -9.57 28.11 -9.54
C THR A 68 -8.56 27.02 -9.81
N PHE A 69 -8.28 26.78 -11.09
CA PHE A 69 -7.22 25.87 -11.51
C PHE A 69 -5.89 26.17 -10.81
N GLU A 70 -5.52 27.43 -10.68
CA GLU A 70 -4.27 27.86 -10.05
C GLU A 70 -4.22 27.52 -8.56
N ASN A 71 -5.35 27.67 -7.85
CA ASN A 71 -5.41 27.29 -6.44
C ASN A 71 -5.23 25.77 -6.25
N CYS A 72 -5.89 24.97 -7.08
CA CYS A 72 -5.71 23.53 -7.10
C CYS A 72 -4.25 23.15 -7.37
N MET A 73 -3.64 23.71 -8.43
CA MET A 73 -2.25 23.44 -8.78
C MET A 73 -1.28 23.76 -7.66
N ARG A 74 -1.48 24.92 -7.00
CA ARG A 74 -0.64 25.32 -5.86
C ARG A 74 -0.76 24.36 -4.68
N GLN A 75 -1.98 23.94 -4.35
CA GLN A 75 -2.21 23.00 -3.27
C GLN A 75 -1.57 21.63 -3.58
N GLU A 76 -1.81 21.09 -4.76
CA GLU A 76 -1.22 19.82 -5.20
C GLU A 76 0.31 19.83 -5.15
N GLN A 77 0.94 20.94 -5.59
CA GLN A 77 2.39 21.10 -5.53
C GLN A 77 2.92 21.20 -4.11
N THR A 78 2.20 21.90 -3.22
CA THR A 78 2.55 22.01 -1.80
C THR A 78 2.51 20.64 -1.14
N ASP A 79 1.46 19.87 -1.38
CA ASP A 79 1.26 18.55 -0.77
C ASP A 79 2.23 17.50 -1.36
N GLN A 80 2.55 17.61 -2.65
CA GLN A 80 3.63 16.82 -3.26
C GLN A 80 4.96 17.06 -2.55
N ALA A 81 5.30 18.32 -2.32
CA ALA A 81 6.56 18.68 -1.64
C ALA A 81 6.57 18.16 -0.18
N GLN A 82 5.45 18.25 0.52
CA GLN A 82 5.32 17.72 1.88
C GLN A 82 5.46 16.21 1.93
N ILE A 83 4.78 15.47 1.03
CA ILE A 83 4.92 14.02 0.91
C ILE A 83 6.37 13.65 0.59
N ALA A 84 7.00 14.34 -0.36
CA ALA A 84 8.39 14.08 -0.75
C ALA A 84 9.36 14.27 0.43
N LYS A 85 9.18 15.34 1.20
CA LYS A 85 9.98 15.64 2.40
C LYS A 85 9.89 14.51 3.44
N ASP A 86 8.69 14.01 3.68
CA ASP A 86 8.42 13.03 4.73
C ASP A 86 8.39 11.58 4.22
N TRP A 87 8.69 11.35 2.93
CA TRP A 87 8.50 10.05 2.27
C TRP A 87 9.10 8.87 3.00
N ALA A 88 10.33 9.01 3.47
CA ALA A 88 11.04 7.95 4.18
C ALA A 88 10.44 7.66 5.57
N SER A 89 9.72 8.62 6.17
CA SER A 89 9.10 8.46 7.48
C SER A 89 7.78 7.68 7.43
N TYR A 90 7.14 7.60 6.26
CA TYR A 90 5.91 6.84 6.10
C TYR A 90 6.23 5.34 5.97
N PRO A 91 5.60 4.47 6.76
CA PRO A 91 5.73 3.03 6.60
C PRO A 91 5.33 2.56 5.19
N THR A 92 6.01 1.53 4.69
CA THR A 92 5.72 0.97 3.36
C THR A 92 4.23 0.60 3.19
N ALA A 93 3.61 0.02 4.23
CA ALA A 93 2.19 -0.33 4.20
C ALA A 93 1.29 0.89 3.96
N ASP A 94 1.59 2.04 4.60
CA ASP A 94 0.80 3.26 4.41
C ASP A 94 1.03 3.84 3.02
N ARG A 95 2.28 3.88 2.55
CA ARG A 95 2.59 4.33 1.18
C ARG A 95 1.85 3.51 0.14
N THR A 96 1.84 2.19 0.29
CA THR A 96 1.13 1.27 -0.61
C THR A 96 -0.39 1.46 -0.56
N HIS A 97 -0.94 1.72 0.63
CA HIS A 97 -2.38 1.89 0.81
C HIS A 97 -2.87 3.26 0.34
N CYS A 98 -2.16 4.33 0.70
CA CYS A 98 -2.61 5.70 0.46
C CYS A 98 -2.23 6.23 -0.92
N VAL A 99 -1.09 5.79 -1.50
CA VAL A 99 -0.59 6.34 -2.75
C VAL A 99 -1.09 5.52 -3.94
N GLN A 100 -2.08 6.05 -4.64
CA GLN A 100 -2.82 5.39 -5.71
C GLN A 100 -2.64 6.14 -7.06
N PRO A 101 -1.48 6.01 -7.74
CA PRO A 101 -1.19 6.79 -8.95
C PRO A 101 -2.03 6.39 -10.18
N LYS A 102 -2.66 5.22 -10.16
CA LYS A 102 -3.42 4.66 -11.29
C LYS A 102 -4.93 4.91 -11.21
N VAL A 103 -5.41 5.66 -10.21
CA VAL A 103 -6.82 6.07 -10.16
C VAL A 103 -7.13 7.14 -11.21
N TYR A 104 -8.40 7.37 -11.49
CA TYR A 104 -8.84 8.30 -12.56
C TYR A 104 -8.33 9.73 -12.36
N MET A 105 -8.36 10.23 -11.15
CA MET A 105 -7.84 11.56 -10.80
C MET A 105 -6.94 11.45 -9.56
N PRO A 106 -5.68 11.04 -9.72
CA PRO A 106 -4.76 10.94 -8.60
C PRO A 106 -4.45 12.34 -8.07
N SER A 107 -4.38 12.49 -6.73
CA SER A 107 -4.21 13.77 -6.05
C SER A 107 -3.22 13.64 -4.89
N TYR A 108 -2.25 14.53 -4.81
CA TYR A 108 -1.34 14.59 -3.67
C TYR A 108 -2.05 15.08 -2.40
N VAL A 109 -3.10 15.90 -2.53
CA VAL A 109 -3.96 16.33 -1.40
C VAL A 109 -4.59 15.09 -0.72
N GLU A 110 -5.17 14.19 -1.52
CA GLU A 110 -5.78 12.96 -1.00
C GLU A 110 -4.73 12.03 -0.40
N TRP A 111 -3.59 11.88 -1.05
CA TRP A 111 -2.51 11.02 -0.56
C TRP A 111 -1.95 11.52 0.78
N LEU A 112 -1.67 12.83 0.87
CA LEU A 112 -1.18 13.42 2.11
C LEU A 112 -2.20 13.24 3.24
N THR A 113 -3.46 13.53 2.98
CA THR A 113 -4.55 13.36 3.95
C THR A 113 -4.61 11.92 4.45
N CYS A 114 -4.57 10.93 3.55
CA CYS A 114 -4.58 9.51 3.92
C CYS A 114 -3.35 9.14 4.78
N LEU A 115 -2.15 9.57 4.37
CA LEU A 115 -0.90 9.29 5.08
C LEU A 115 -0.90 9.91 6.49
N GLU A 116 -1.42 11.12 6.64
CA GLU A 116 -1.53 11.78 7.94
C GLU A 116 -2.54 11.09 8.85
N ILE A 117 -3.71 10.71 8.34
CA ILE A 117 -4.70 9.93 9.09
C ILE A 117 -4.10 8.59 9.55
N ALA A 118 -3.38 7.89 8.67
CA ALA A 118 -2.74 6.63 9.03
C ALA A 118 -1.67 6.82 10.12
N ARG A 119 -0.89 7.89 10.05
CA ARG A 119 0.11 8.27 11.06
C ARG A 119 -0.54 8.55 12.42
N ASP A 120 -1.60 9.35 12.43
CA ASP A 120 -2.30 9.73 13.65
C ASP A 120 -3.03 8.53 14.29
N ALA A 121 -3.62 7.66 13.48
CA ALA A 121 -4.22 6.42 13.97
C ALA A 121 -3.19 5.47 14.63
N ARG A 122 -1.94 5.43 14.12
CA ARG A 122 -0.87 4.67 14.77
C ARG A 122 -0.47 5.28 16.10
N ARG A 123 -0.33 6.62 16.15
CA ARG A 123 0.00 7.34 17.38
C ARG A 123 -1.05 7.07 18.47
N MET A 124 -2.33 7.23 18.15
CA MET A 124 -3.42 6.96 19.09
C MET A 124 -3.43 5.51 19.58
N ARG A 125 -3.14 4.53 18.72
CA ARG A 125 -3.02 3.13 19.14
C ARG A 125 -1.87 2.92 20.11
N ALA A 126 -0.70 3.52 19.84
CA ALA A 126 0.47 3.41 20.71
C ALA A 126 0.20 4.01 22.10
N GLU A 127 -0.47 5.16 22.16
CA GLU A 127 -0.86 5.83 23.41
C GLU A 127 -1.89 5.02 24.21
N ASN A 128 -2.81 4.34 23.54
CA ASN A 128 -3.86 3.53 24.15
C ASN A 128 -3.44 2.07 24.44
N THR A 129 -2.25 1.65 24.02
CA THR A 129 -1.74 0.32 24.36
C THR A 129 -1.34 0.33 25.82
N PRO A 130 -1.99 -0.47 26.71
CA PRO A 130 -1.59 -0.55 28.12
C PRO A 130 -0.13 -0.96 28.16
N THR A 131 0.73 -0.13 28.74
CA THR A 131 2.11 -0.52 29.05
C THR A 131 2.02 -1.84 29.80
N ALA A 132 2.58 -2.91 29.21
CA ALA A 132 2.55 -4.25 29.79
C ALA A 132 2.88 -4.11 31.28
N ALA A 133 1.93 -4.46 32.13
CA ALA A 133 1.90 -4.16 33.54
C ALA A 133 3.27 -4.39 34.15
N ALA A 134 3.80 -3.35 34.81
CA ALA A 134 4.92 -3.52 35.72
C ALA A 134 4.60 -4.74 36.61
N PRO A 135 5.56 -5.66 36.82
CA PRO A 135 5.30 -6.88 37.59
C PRO A 135 4.67 -6.47 38.91
N ARG A 136 3.46 -6.96 39.20
CA ARG A 136 2.81 -6.77 40.49
C ARG A 136 3.79 -7.24 41.53
N ARG A 137 4.40 -6.30 42.24
CA ARG A 137 5.18 -6.62 43.43
C ARG A 137 4.26 -7.48 44.28
N ALA A 138 4.65 -8.73 44.46
CA ALA A 138 4.00 -9.62 45.40
C ALA A 138 3.95 -8.85 46.72
N ARG A 139 2.75 -8.47 47.15
CA ARG A 139 2.57 -7.98 48.53
C ARG A 139 2.91 -9.16 49.40
N ASP A 140 4.08 -9.04 50.01
CA ASP A 140 4.52 -9.87 51.10
C ASP A 140 3.41 -9.91 52.13
N SER A 141 2.73 -11.03 52.25
CA SER A 141 1.77 -11.32 53.30
C SER A 141 2.57 -11.90 54.46
N SER A 142 3.31 -11.04 55.09
CA SER A 142 3.85 -11.35 56.44
C SER A 142 2.81 -10.93 57.45
N ARG A 143 2.01 -11.93 57.91
CA ARG A 143 1.37 -11.97 59.19
C ARG A 143 1.23 -13.37 59.73
#